data_971c455e6953be7fb0936c3117482901
#
_entry.id   971c455e6953be7fb0936c3117482901
#
_cell.length_a   1.000
_cell.length_b   1.000
_cell.length_c   1.000
_cell.angle_alpha   90.00
_cell.angle_beta   90.00
_cell.angle_gamma   90.00
#
_symmetry.space_group_name_H-M   'P 1'
#
loop_
_entity.id
_entity.type
_entity.pdbx_description
1 polymer ?
#
loop_
_entity_poly.entity_id
_entity_poly.type
_entity_poly.pdbx_seq_one_letter_code
_entity_poly.pdbx_strand_id
1 'polypeptide(L)'
;MKQKWEACQQEEKKAFTAKQAAYAKYLMARDLVNQKDAELKKIKQDIQRLNYDVKVAKAGDKTEVDGIWDETQRKREEMHTEIGKMLKRRKYIEEKIKKNQKKEHEKRKRGRTSQADENAIKVQELEVDRDDLTILIDSKKEERNQLFVDTKKQTAGGGPTLKKAIAALEAAKAQAAELNLELKGLRKERDAFHDEFERLRKVYEEIKNRHTWPT
;
A
#
# COMPACT_ATOMS: atom_id res chain seq x y z
N MET A 1 27.11 36.03 -62.96
CA MET A 1 25.80 35.35 -62.92
C MET A 1 25.86 33.98 -62.26
N LYS A 2 26.81 33.11 -62.59
CA LYS A 2 26.92 31.73 -62.05
C LYS A 2 27.03 31.67 -60.50
N GLN A 3 27.86 32.52 -59.87
CA GLN A 3 28.01 32.57 -58.42
C GLN A 3 26.72 33.00 -57.67
N LYS A 4 25.93 33.91 -58.24
CA LYS A 4 24.65 34.32 -57.65
C LYS A 4 23.64 33.20 -57.72
N TRP A 5 23.62 32.43 -58.82
CA TRP A 5 22.72 31.29 -58.96
C TRP A 5 23.07 30.13 -58.00
N GLU A 6 24.36 29.83 -57.86
CA GLU A 6 24.85 28.83 -56.87
C GLU A 6 24.50 29.19 -55.42
N ALA A 7 24.63 30.50 -55.08
CA ALA A 7 24.25 31.01 -53.76
C ALA A 7 22.73 30.84 -53.50
N CYS A 8 21.92 31.15 -54.48
CA CYS A 8 20.46 30.96 -54.42
C CYS A 8 20.06 29.50 -54.23
N GLN A 9 20.67 28.59 -54.98
CA GLN A 9 20.41 27.13 -54.80
C GLN A 9 20.83 26.64 -53.43
N GLN A 10 21.92 27.14 -52.86
CA GLN A 10 22.37 26.81 -51.51
C GLN A 10 21.39 27.32 -50.47
N GLU A 11 20.87 28.55 -50.63
CA GLU A 11 19.86 29.10 -49.72
C GLU A 11 18.57 28.31 -49.75
N GLU A 12 18.05 27.96 -50.94
CA GLU A 12 16.88 27.12 -51.10
C GLU A 12 17.06 25.74 -50.47
N LYS A 13 18.21 25.07 -50.67
CA LYS A 13 18.53 23.79 -50.09
C LYS A 13 18.60 23.85 -48.57
N LYS A 14 19.19 24.92 -47.98
CA LYS A 14 19.23 25.13 -46.53
C LYS A 14 17.83 25.31 -45.96
N ALA A 15 17.00 26.13 -46.57
CA ALA A 15 15.63 26.39 -46.16
C ALA A 15 14.76 25.10 -46.26
N PHE A 16 14.94 24.31 -47.31
CA PHE A 16 14.26 23.03 -47.49
C PHE A 16 14.65 22.03 -46.37
N THR A 17 15.96 21.93 -46.09
CA THR A 17 16.46 21.02 -45.03
C THR A 17 15.94 21.45 -43.65
N ALA A 18 15.94 22.75 -43.33
CA ALA A 18 15.40 23.26 -42.07
C ALA A 18 13.90 22.99 -41.94
N LYS A 19 13.12 23.21 -43.01
CA LYS A 19 11.68 22.88 -43.05
C LYS A 19 11.42 21.37 -42.80
N GLN A 20 12.19 20.48 -43.44
CA GLN A 20 12.06 19.04 -43.25
C GLN A 20 12.42 18.64 -41.82
N ALA A 21 13.47 19.18 -41.22
CA ALA A 21 13.87 18.92 -39.85
C ALA A 21 12.79 19.37 -38.84
N ALA A 22 12.18 20.52 -39.02
CA ALA A 22 11.05 20.99 -38.20
C ALA A 22 9.82 20.12 -38.34
N TYR A 23 9.50 19.69 -39.55
CA TYR A 23 8.40 18.75 -39.79
C TYR A 23 8.61 17.39 -39.11
N ALA A 24 9.83 16.87 -39.16
CA ALA A 24 10.16 15.61 -38.47
C ALA A 24 9.97 15.73 -36.95
N LYS A 25 10.41 16.84 -36.34
CA LYS A 25 10.19 17.12 -34.91
C LYS A 25 8.69 17.17 -34.57
N TYR A 26 7.91 17.88 -35.38
CA TYR A 26 6.46 17.94 -35.22
C TYR A 26 5.80 16.56 -35.28
N LEU A 27 6.18 15.73 -36.25
CA LEU A 27 5.63 14.37 -36.36
C LEU A 27 5.97 13.53 -35.14
N MET A 28 7.22 13.56 -34.67
CA MET A 28 7.63 12.85 -33.46
C MET A 28 6.84 13.29 -32.24
N ALA A 29 6.68 14.59 -32.03
CA ALA A 29 5.91 15.13 -30.91
C ALA A 29 4.42 14.73 -31.00
N ARG A 30 3.84 14.77 -32.20
CA ARG A 30 2.46 14.31 -32.45
C ARG A 30 2.26 12.84 -32.11
N ASP A 31 3.18 12.00 -32.54
CA ASP A 31 3.08 10.56 -32.32
C ASP A 31 3.24 10.22 -30.82
N LEU A 32 4.12 10.95 -30.11
CA LEU A 32 4.25 10.82 -28.65
C LEU A 32 2.96 11.24 -27.93
N VAL A 33 2.34 12.35 -28.32
CA VAL A 33 1.03 12.77 -27.78
C VAL A 33 -0.02 11.70 -28.00
N ASN A 34 -0.10 11.13 -29.21
CA ASN A 34 -1.07 10.07 -29.54
C ASN A 34 -0.86 8.81 -28.69
N GLN A 35 0.40 8.40 -28.44
CA GLN A 35 0.71 7.27 -27.57
C GLN A 35 0.25 7.53 -26.15
N LYS A 36 0.56 8.70 -25.59
CA LYS A 36 0.16 9.08 -24.24
C LYS A 36 -1.36 9.25 -24.09
N ASP A 37 -2.04 9.76 -25.09
CA ASP A 37 -3.52 9.80 -25.11
C ASP A 37 -4.12 8.38 -25.10
N ALA A 38 -3.51 7.42 -25.80
CA ALA A 38 -3.95 6.02 -25.78
C ALA A 38 -3.71 5.37 -24.39
N GLU A 39 -2.57 5.66 -23.74
CA GLU A 39 -2.29 5.23 -22.36
C GLU A 39 -3.34 5.80 -21.40
N LEU A 40 -3.62 7.09 -21.47
CA LEU A 40 -4.64 7.75 -20.64
C LEU A 40 -6.03 7.14 -20.83
N LYS A 41 -6.38 6.78 -22.07
CA LYS A 41 -7.66 6.11 -22.37
C LYS A 41 -7.75 4.76 -21.65
N LYS A 42 -6.67 3.97 -21.63
CA LYS A 42 -6.62 2.68 -20.92
C LYS A 42 -6.81 2.90 -19.42
N ILE A 43 -6.05 3.83 -18.81
CA ILE A 43 -6.17 4.13 -17.37
C ILE A 43 -7.59 4.58 -17.02
N LYS A 44 -8.25 5.38 -17.86
CA LYS A 44 -9.66 5.77 -17.64
C LYS A 44 -10.63 4.57 -17.68
N GLN A 45 -10.38 3.59 -18.53
CA GLN A 45 -11.15 2.34 -18.56
C GLN A 45 -10.91 1.52 -17.28
N ASP A 46 -9.66 1.44 -16.82
CA ASP A 46 -9.33 0.75 -15.57
C ASP A 46 -9.96 1.45 -14.36
N ILE A 47 -9.99 2.78 -14.30
CA ILE A 47 -10.72 3.54 -13.28
C ILE A 47 -12.22 3.20 -13.29
N GLN A 48 -12.85 3.04 -14.44
CA GLN A 48 -14.26 2.64 -14.53
C GLN A 48 -14.47 1.23 -13.95
N ARG A 49 -13.57 0.29 -14.27
CA ARG A 49 -13.60 -1.08 -13.74
C ARG A 49 -13.39 -1.09 -12.23
N LEU A 50 -12.38 -0.37 -11.74
CA LEU A 50 -12.09 -0.24 -10.30
C LEU A 50 -13.22 0.44 -9.52
N ASN A 51 -13.92 1.41 -10.10
CA ASN A 51 -15.12 1.99 -9.50
C ASN A 51 -16.24 0.95 -9.32
N TYR A 52 -16.38 0.03 -10.26
CA TYR A 52 -17.32 -1.09 -10.13
C TYR A 52 -16.87 -2.06 -9.03
N ASP A 53 -15.58 -2.41 -8.98
CA ASP A 53 -15.00 -3.28 -7.95
C ASP A 53 -15.19 -2.72 -6.53
N VAL A 54 -15.01 -1.40 -6.37
CA VAL A 54 -15.30 -0.72 -5.09
C VAL A 54 -16.77 -0.83 -4.72
N LYS A 55 -17.70 -0.71 -5.69
CA LYS A 55 -19.14 -0.88 -5.41
C LYS A 55 -19.47 -2.30 -4.96
N VAL A 56 -18.90 -3.29 -5.62
CA VAL A 56 -19.07 -4.72 -5.26
C VAL A 56 -18.47 -5.02 -3.89
N ALA A 57 -17.23 -4.57 -3.64
CA ALA A 57 -16.58 -4.73 -2.34
C ALA A 57 -17.36 -4.05 -1.21
N LYS A 58 -17.91 -2.87 -1.45
CA LYS A 58 -18.76 -2.15 -0.48
C LYS A 58 -20.06 -2.88 -0.17
N ALA A 59 -20.64 -3.56 -1.14
CA ALA A 59 -21.84 -4.37 -0.92
C ALA A 59 -21.56 -5.60 -0.02
N GLY A 60 -20.37 -6.22 -0.15
CA GLY A 60 -19.95 -7.34 0.68
C GLY A 60 -19.26 -6.96 2.00
N ASP A 61 -18.90 -5.70 2.20
CA ASP A 61 -18.07 -5.23 3.30
C ASP A 61 -18.62 -5.58 4.68
N LYS A 62 -19.92 -5.42 4.89
CA LYS A 62 -20.56 -5.76 6.18
C LYS A 62 -20.38 -7.25 6.52
N THR A 63 -20.61 -8.13 5.58
CA THR A 63 -20.47 -9.57 5.78
C THR A 63 -19.02 -9.97 6.07
N GLU A 64 -18.05 -9.35 5.38
CA GLU A 64 -16.62 -9.57 5.63
C GLU A 64 -16.21 -9.09 7.03
N VAL A 65 -16.65 -7.91 7.42
CA VAL A 65 -16.37 -7.33 8.75
C VAL A 65 -17.02 -8.17 9.86
N ASP A 66 -18.29 -8.55 9.70
CA ASP A 66 -19.00 -9.39 10.68
C ASP A 66 -18.29 -10.75 10.84
N GLY A 67 -17.87 -11.38 9.75
CA GLY A 67 -17.10 -12.64 9.80
C GLY A 67 -15.76 -12.51 10.53
N ILE A 68 -15.05 -11.41 10.36
CA ILE A 68 -13.80 -11.13 11.11
C ILE A 68 -14.09 -10.98 12.61
N TRP A 69 -15.17 -10.29 12.97
CA TRP A 69 -15.57 -10.15 14.37
C TRP A 69 -16.03 -11.46 15.01
N ASP A 70 -16.77 -12.30 14.30
CA ASP A 70 -17.21 -13.61 14.77
C ASP A 70 -16.01 -14.51 15.05
N GLU A 71 -15.03 -14.55 14.15
CA GLU A 71 -13.81 -15.33 14.36
C GLU A 71 -12.99 -14.79 15.56
N THR A 72 -12.91 -13.47 15.69
CA THR A 72 -12.24 -12.83 16.83
C THR A 72 -12.93 -13.20 18.16
N GLN A 73 -14.24 -13.15 18.19
CA GLN A 73 -15.01 -13.52 19.38
C GLN A 73 -14.80 -14.98 19.76
N ARG A 74 -14.80 -15.89 18.80
CA ARG A 74 -14.51 -17.32 19.04
C ARG A 74 -13.11 -17.51 19.65
N LYS A 75 -12.08 -16.88 19.07
CA LYS A 75 -10.72 -16.97 19.62
C LYS A 75 -10.63 -16.40 21.05
N ARG A 76 -11.32 -15.31 21.33
CA ARG A 76 -11.37 -14.72 22.67
C ARG A 76 -12.05 -15.63 23.68
N GLU A 77 -13.09 -16.36 23.30
CA GLU A 77 -13.78 -17.34 24.16
C GLU A 77 -12.90 -18.56 24.43
N GLU A 78 -12.16 -19.05 23.44
CA GLU A 78 -11.16 -20.10 23.60
C GLU A 78 -10.08 -19.68 24.62
N MET A 79 -9.50 -18.48 24.46
CA MET A 79 -8.53 -17.93 25.39
C MET A 79 -9.12 -17.72 26.80
N HIS A 80 -10.37 -17.27 26.90
CA HIS A 80 -11.04 -17.12 28.18
C HIS A 80 -11.18 -18.47 28.91
N THR A 81 -11.52 -19.52 28.16
CA THR A 81 -11.63 -20.88 28.69
C THR A 81 -10.27 -21.40 29.18
N GLU A 82 -9.19 -21.17 28.43
CA GLU A 82 -7.83 -21.54 28.84
C GLU A 82 -7.41 -20.81 30.10
N ILE A 83 -7.61 -19.49 30.16
CA ILE A 83 -7.33 -18.65 31.36
C ILE A 83 -8.12 -19.20 32.55
N GLY A 84 -9.38 -19.60 32.37
CA GLY A 84 -10.21 -20.20 33.42
C GLY A 84 -9.63 -21.50 33.95
N LYS A 85 -9.08 -22.38 33.09
CA LYS A 85 -8.39 -23.61 33.51
C LYS A 85 -7.10 -23.27 34.30
N MET A 86 -6.30 -22.32 33.84
CA MET A 86 -5.07 -21.89 34.53
C MET A 86 -5.38 -21.29 35.91
N LEU A 87 -6.41 -20.47 36.03
CA LEU A 87 -6.84 -19.90 37.32
C LEU A 87 -7.26 -20.99 38.32
N LYS A 88 -7.99 -22.04 37.87
CA LYS A 88 -8.33 -23.19 38.71
C LYS A 88 -7.06 -23.92 39.17
N ARG A 89 -6.09 -24.13 38.25
CA ARG A 89 -4.81 -24.77 38.59
C ARG A 89 -4.02 -23.91 39.59
N ARG A 90 -3.96 -22.61 39.42
CA ARG A 90 -3.30 -21.70 40.37
C ARG A 90 -3.92 -21.79 41.76
N LYS A 91 -5.24 -21.75 41.85
CA LYS A 91 -5.95 -21.91 43.13
C LYS A 91 -5.62 -23.23 43.82
N TYR A 92 -5.57 -24.33 43.05
CA TYR A 92 -5.17 -25.64 43.59
C TYR A 92 -3.71 -25.62 44.12
N ILE A 93 -2.78 -24.97 43.45
CA ILE A 93 -1.39 -24.82 43.94
C ILE A 93 -1.37 -23.99 45.22
N GLU A 94 -2.09 -22.89 45.30
CA GLU A 94 -2.22 -22.05 46.48
C GLU A 94 -2.77 -22.85 47.70
N GLU A 95 -3.75 -23.70 47.49
CA GLU A 95 -4.27 -24.59 48.55
C GLU A 95 -3.22 -25.62 49.00
N LYS A 96 -2.41 -26.15 48.08
CA LYS A 96 -1.28 -27.04 48.44
C LYS A 96 -0.19 -26.34 49.20
N ILE A 97 0.18 -25.10 48.83
CA ILE A 97 1.15 -24.26 49.56
C ILE A 97 0.66 -24.12 50.98
N LYS A 98 -0.56 -23.66 51.22
CA LYS A 98 -1.11 -23.46 52.55
C LYS A 98 -1.08 -24.75 53.38
N LYS A 99 -1.41 -25.91 52.78
CA LYS A 99 -1.39 -27.22 53.44
C LYS A 99 0.04 -27.63 53.82
N ASN A 100 1.03 -27.42 52.98
CA ASN A 100 2.41 -27.77 53.24
C ASN A 100 3.06 -26.82 54.27
N GLN A 101 2.78 -25.53 54.26
CA GLN A 101 3.17 -24.56 55.26
C GLN A 101 2.64 -24.93 56.64
N LYS A 102 1.38 -25.35 56.73
CA LYS A 102 0.80 -25.85 57.99
C LYS A 102 1.51 -27.09 58.48
N LYS A 103 1.81 -28.06 57.63
CA LYS A 103 2.56 -29.27 57.99
C LYS A 103 4.00 -28.97 58.44
N GLU A 104 4.68 -28.04 57.73
CA GLU A 104 6.02 -27.57 58.14
C GLU A 104 6.00 -27.00 59.56
N HIS A 105 5.08 -26.09 59.85
CA HIS A 105 4.93 -25.49 61.16
C HIS A 105 4.66 -26.52 62.25
N GLU A 106 3.75 -27.48 62.04
CA GLU A 106 3.44 -28.54 62.96
C GLU A 106 4.66 -29.47 63.24
N LYS A 107 5.47 -29.78 62.20
CA LYS A 107 6.67 -30.60 62.33
C LYS A 107 7.78 -29.88 63.09
N ARG A 108 7.97 -28.58 62.82
CA ARG A 108 8.91 -27.74 63.59
C ARG A 108 8.52 -27.70 65.08
N LYS A 109 7.27 -27.56 65.42
CA LYS A 109 6.79 -27.62 66.82
C LYS A 109 7.06 -28.95 67.51
N ARG A 110 7.12 -30.04 66.74
CA ARG A 110 7.40 -31.41 67.27
C ARG A 110 8.90 -31.76 67.20
N GLY A 111 9.81 -30.81 66.90
CA GLY A 111 11.24 -31.05 66.83
C GLY A 111 11.69 -31.87 65.59
N ARG A 112 10.84 -32.10 64.62
CA ARG A 112 11.14 -32.88 63.40
C ARG A 112 11.67 -31.98 62.29
N THR A 113 12.85 -31.41 62.46
CA THR A 113 13.45 -30.38 61.61
C THR A 113 13.67 -30.84 60.17
N SER A 114 14.29 -32.01 59.94
CA SER A 114 14.51 -32.55 58.60
C SER A 114 13.24 -32.69 57.75
N GLN A 115 12.16 -33.19 58.36
CA GLN A 115 10.88 -33.33 57.69
C GLN A 115 10.15 -31.99 57.51
N ALA A 116 10.45 -30.98 58.30
CA ALA A 116 9.96 -29.62 58.12
C ALA A 116 10.65 -28.97 56.93
N ASP A 117 11.98 -29.17 56.82
CA ASP A 117 12.75 -28.61 55.69
C ASP A 117 12.36 -29.22 54.34
N GLU A 118 12.06 -30.51 54.28
CA GLU A 118 11.45 -31.13 53.10
C GLU A 118 10.12 -30.49 52.68
N ASN A 119 9.28 -30.11 53.67
CA ASN A 119 8.02 -29.41 53.31
C ASN A 119 8.30 -27.93 52.91
N ALA A 120 9.31 -27.27 53.47
CA ALA A 120 9.70 -25.95 53.03
C ALA A 120 10.19 -25.93 51.58
N ILE A 121 11.00 -26.90 51.15
CA ILE A 121 11.43 -27.05 49.76
C ILE A 121 10.22 -27.25 48.86
N LYS A 122 9.26 -28.14 49.23
CA LYS A 122 8.04 -28.32 48.45
C LYS A 122 7.17 -27.07 48.35
N VAL A 123 7.17 -26.21 49.35
CA VAL A 123 6.51 -24.92 49.35
C VAL A 123 7.18 -23.99 48.31
N GLN A 124 8.51 -23.92 48.33
CA GLN A 124 9.26 -23.08 47.38
C GLN A 124 9.03 -23.52 45.93
N GLU A 125 9.07 -24.84 45.66
CA GLU A 125 8.78 -25.36 44.32
C GLU A 125 7.34 -24.98 43.83
N LEU A 126 6.36 -25.10 44.70
CA LEU A 126 4.99 -24.73 44.39
C LEU A 126 4.78 -23.22 44.25
N GLU A 127 5.55 -22.42 44.95
CA GLU A 127 5.53 -20.96 44.80
C GLU A 127 6.09 -20.54 43.45
N VAL A 128 7.17 -21.16 42.98
CA VAL A 128 7.70 -20.96 41.62
C VAL A 128 6.63 -21.36 40.57
N ASP A 129 6.03 -22.55 40.69
CA ASP A 129 4.99 -23.00 39.78
C ASP A 129 3.78 -22.04 39.75
N ARG A 130 3.39 -21.47 40.89
CA ARG A 130 2.30 -20.49 41.01
C ARG A 130 2.67 -19.19 40.29
N ASP A 131 3.90 -18.71 40.47
CA ASP A 131 4.37 -17.46 39.92
C ASP A 131 4.52 -17.55 38.40
N ASP A 132 5.09 -18.65 37.89
CA ASP A 132 5.16 -18.95 36.46
C ASP A 132 3.77 -19.01 35.82
N LEU A 133 2.82 -19.68 36.50
CA LEU A 133 1.45 -19.75 36.01
C LEU A 133 0.75 -18.38 36.03
N THR A 134 1.10 -17.51 36.98
CA THR A 134 0.57 -16.14 37.04
C THR A 134 1.06 -15.32 35.86
N ILE A 135 2.36 -15.39 35.55
CA ILE A 135 2.96 -14.74 34.37
C ILE A 135 2.26 -15.22 33.08
N LEU A 136 2.04 -16.52 32.94
CA LEU A 136 1.37 -17.08 31.77
C LEU A 136 -0.09 -16.61 31.65
N ILE A 137 -0.82 -16.52 32.76
CA ILE A 137 -2.19 -16.00 32.79
C ILE A 137 -2.23 -14.55 32.34
N ASP A 138 -1.32 -13.72 32.80
CA ASP A 138 -1.30 -12.30 32.48
C ASP A 138 -0.87 -12.06 31.03
N SER A 139 0.09 -12.84 30.52
CA SER A 139 0.44 -12.86 29.09
C SER A 139 -0.76 -13.24 28.21
N LYS A 140 -1.52 -14.27 28.59
CA LYS A 140 -2.71 -14.69 27.84
C LYS A 140 -3.86 -13.65 27.86
N LYS A 141 -4.01 -12.93 28.98
CA LYS A 141 -4.98 -11.82 29.07
C LYS A 141 -4.59 -10.67 28.11
N GLU A 142 -3.31 -10.33 28.08
CA GLU A 142 -2.80 -9.30 27.20
C GLU A 142 -2.99 -9.70 25.73
N GLU A 143 -2.61 -10.92 25.34
CA GLU A 143 -2.84 -11.46 24.01
C GLU A 143 -4.32 -11.38 23.58
N ARG A 144 -5.24 -11.72 24.48
CA ARG A 144 -6.69 -11.61 24.25
C ARG A 144 -7.13 -10.16 24.03
N ASN A 145 -6.57 -9.22 24.80
CA ASN A 145 -6.89 -7.80 24.68
C ASN A 145 -6.33 -7.22 23.39
N GLN A 146 -5.09 -7.60 23.04
CA GLN A 146 -4.43 -7.17 21.80
C GLN A 146 -5.20 -7.64 20.57
N LEU A 147 -5.69 -8.87 20.57
CA LEU A 147 -6.52 -9.42 19.48
C LEU A 147 -7.75 -8.53 19.20
N PHE A 148 -8.39 -8.01 20.23
CA PHE A 148 -9.52 -7.08 20.07
C PHE A 148 -9.10 -5.74 19.44
N VAL A 149 -7.98 -5.18 19.90
CA VAL A 149 -7.43 -3.92 19.39
C VAL A 149 -7.05 -4.06 17.92
N ASP A 150 -6.41 -5.17 17.56
CA ASP A 150 -5.97 -5.44 16.18
C ASP A 150 -7.16 -5.65 15.24
N THR A 151 -8.19 -6.38 15.69
CA THR A 151 -9.44 -6.52 14.91
C THR A 151 -10.12 -5.17 14.70
N LYS A 152 -10.19 -4.33 15.73
CA LYS A 152 -10.75 -2.98 15.60
C LYS A 152 -9.97 -2.13 14.59
N LYS A 153 -8.62 -2.20 14.59
CA LYS A 153 -7.78 -1.53 13.59
C LYS A 153 -7.99 -2.09 12.19
N GLN A 154 -8.06 -3.42 12.08
CA GLN A 154 -8.25 -4.11 10.80
C GLN A 154 -9.57 -3.73 10.15
N THR A 155 -10.66 -3.64 10.91
CA THR A 155 -12.01 -3.35 10.42
C THR A 155 -12.35 -1.86 10.38
N ALA A 156 -11.50 -0.98 10.93
CA ALA A 156 -11.69 0.47 10.87
C ALA A 156 -11.70 0.97 9.42
N GLY A 157 -12.82 1.59 8.99
CA GLY A 157 -12.99 2.08 7.62
C GLY A 157 -13.34 1.02 6.58
N GLY A 158 -13.79 -0.16 7.00
CA GLY A 158 -14.21 -1.28 6.17
C GLY A 158 -13.27 -2.48 6.20
N GLY A 159 -13.71 -3.58 5.59
CA GLY A 159 -12.95 -4.81 5.47
C GLY A 159 -11.72 -4.69 4.56
N PRO A 160 -10.81 -5.67 4.60
CA PRO A 160 -9.60 -5.69 3.80
C PRO A 160 -9.85 -5.58 2.29
N THR A 161 -10.90 -6.24 1.80
CA THR A 161 -11.26 -6.23 0.38
C THR A 161 -11.66 -4.84 -0.09
N LEU A 162 -12.50 -4.12 0.67
CA LEU A 162 -12.91 -2.76 0.36
C LEU A 162 -11.71 -1.79 0.39
N LYS A 163 -10.87 -1.87 1.41
CA LYS A 163 -9.65 -1.04 1.52
C LYS A 163 -8.72 -1.24 0.34
N LYS A 164 -8.49 -2.49 -0.09
CA LYS A 164 -7.65 -2.81 -1.26
C LYS A 164 -8.24 -2.23 -2.54
N ALA A 165 -9.55 -2.35 -2.74
CA ALA A 165 -10.22 -1.80 -3.90
C ALA A 165 -10.16 -0.26 -3.96
N ILE A 166 -10.35 0.42 -2.81
CA ILE A 166 -10.22 1.88 -2.72
C ILE A 166 -8.78 2.32 -3.02
N ALA A 167 -7.78 1.68 -2.43
CA ALA A 167 -6.37 2.02 -2.65
C ALA A 167 -5.97 1.85 -4.14
N ALA A 168 -6.43 0.79 -4.80
CA ALA A 168 -6.19 0.59 -6.22
C ALA A 168 -6.84 1.68 -7.08
N LEU A 169 -8.05 2.09 -6.75
CA LEU A 169 -8.76 3.18 -7.43
C LEU A 169 -8.05 4.53 -7.26
N GLU A 170 -7.58 4.84 -6.06
CA GLU A 170 -6.83 6.08 -5.79
C GLU A 170 -5.50 6.10 -6.54
N ALA A 171 -4.76 4.98 -6.57
CA ALA A 171 -3.53 4.86 -7.35
C ALA A 171 -3.76 5.08 -8.85
N ALA A 172 -4.82 4.49 -9.43
CA ALA A 172 -5.15 4.69 -10.83
C ALA A 172 -5.55 6.15 -11.14
N LYS A 173 -6.27 6.81 -10.24
CA LYS A 173 -6.60 8.24 -10.37
C LYS A 173 -5.36 9.13 -10.31
N ALA A 174 -4.42 8.83 -9.42
CA ALA A 174 -3.16 9.55 -9.34
C ALA A 174 -2.34 9.43 -10.63
N GLN A 175 -2.21 8.22 -11.18
CA GLN A 175 -1.55 7.99 -12.46
C GLN A 175 -2.23 8.76 -13.61
N ALA A 176 -3.56 8.78 -13.65
CA ALA A 176 -4.30 9.54 -14.67
C ALA A 176 -4.05 11.05 -14.55
N ALA A 177 -3.94 11.58 -13.34
CA ALA A 177 -3.66 12.99 -13.09
C ALA A 177 -2.23 13.36 -13.56
N GLU A 178 -1.23 12.55 -13.22
CA GLU A 178 0.15 12.73 -13.65
C GLU A 178 0.29 12.71 -15.17
N LEU A 179 -0.30 11.70 -15.81
CA LEU A 179 -0.29 11.58 -17.27
C LEU A 179 -1.01 12.73 -17.98
N ASN A 180 -2.09 13.26 -17.41
CA ASN A 180 -2.76 14.46 -17.93
C ASN A 180 -1.84 15.69 -17.87
N LEU A 181 -1.01 15.81 -16.84
CA LEU A 181 -0.07 16.90 -16.69
C LEU A 181 1.07 16.81 -17.71
N GLU A 182 1.63 15.61 -17.90
CA GLU A 182 2.60 15.29 -18.94
C GLU A 182 2.04 15.63 -20.35
N LEU A 183 0.83 15.15 -20.67
CA LEU A 183 0.16 15.44 -21.93
C LEU A 183 -0.04 16.92 -22.19
N LYS A 184 -0.33 17.70 -21.16
CA LYS A 184 -0.45 19.16 -21.30
C LYS A 184 0.87 19.80 -21.72
N GLY A 185 2.00 19.31 -21.21
CA GLY A 185 3.35 19.74 -21.62
C GLY A 185 3.64 19.35 -23.08
N LEU A 186 3.48 18.06 -23.40
CA LEU A 186 3.73 17.52 -24.74
C LEU A 186 2.88 18.18 -25.84
N ARG A 187 1.64 18.52 -25.54
CA ARG A 187 0.77 19.23 -26.50
C ARG A 187 1.31 20.64 -26.77
N LYS A 188 1.81 21.35 -25.76
CA LYS A 188 2.45 22.66 -25.97
C LYS A 188 3.71 22.55 -26.82
N GLU A 189 4.55 21.54 -26.58
CA GLU A 189 5.75 21.29 -27.38
C GLU A 189 5.39 20.96 -28.84
N ARG A 190 4.42 20.08 -29.05
CA ARG A 190 3.90 19.76 -30.39
C ARG A 190 3.44 21.02 -31.13
N ASP A 191 2.66 21.86 -30.45
CA ASP A 191 2.13 23.08 -31.05
C ASP A 191 3.26 24.07 -31.38
N ALA A 192 4.27 24.20 -30.52
CA ALA A 192 5.47 25.02 -30.81
C ALA A 192 6.27 24.50 -32.03
N PHE A 193 6.43 23.17 -32.18
CA PHE A 193 7.06 22.58 -33.35
C PHE A 193 6.21 22.75 -34.62
N HIS A 194 4.89 22.72 -34.49
CA HIS A 194 4.01 23.02 -35.61
C HIS A 194 4.16 24.46 -36.09
N ASP A 195 4.18 25.43 -35.16
CA ASP A 195 4.35 26.84 -35.47
C ASP A 195 5.73 27.13 -36.11
N GLU A 196 6.79 26.48 -35.63
CA GLU A 196 8.13 26.54 -36.21
C GLU A 196 8.12 25.99 -37.65
N PHE A 197 7.50 24.85 -37.88
CA PHE A 197 7.35 24.25 -39.20
C PHE A 197 6.62 25.18 -40.16
N GLU A 198 5.47 25.73 -39.75
CA GLU A 198 4.70 26.65 -40.60
C GLU A 198 5.44 27.91 -40.93
N ARG A 199 6.23 28.48 -39.98
CA ARG A 199 7.13 29.62 -40.24
C ARG A 199 8.19 29.28 -41.28
N LEU A 200 8.88 28.14 -41.12
CA LEU A 200 9.93 27.71 -42.05
C LEU A 200 9.36 27.31 -43.41
N ARG A 201 8.16 26.79 -43.47
CA ARG A 201 7.45 26.53 -44.71
C ARG A 201 7.22 27.84 -45.50
N LYS A 202 6.72 28.89 -44.87
CA LYS A 202 6.54 30.21 -45.50
C LYS A 202 7.85 30.77 -46.00
N VAL A 203 8.92 30.71 -45.19
CA VAL A 203 10.26 31.19 -45.61
C VAL A 203 10.77 30.41 -46.85
N TYR A 204 10.62 29.08 -46.84
CA TYR A 204 10.98 28.26 -48.00
C TYR A 204 10.19 28.65 -49.26
N GLU A 205 8.88 28.86 -49.18
CA GLU A 205 8.02 29.26 -50.29
C GLU A 205 8.41 30.66 -50.80
N GLU A 206 8.73 31.63 -49.92
CA GLU A 206 9.22 32.95 -50.32
C GLU A 206 10.55 32.87 -51.06
N ILE A 207 11.52 32.05 -50.57
CA ILE A 207 12.80 31.85 -51.24
C ILE A 207 12.58 31.24 -52.63
N LYS A 208 11.77 30.18 -52.72
CA LYS A 208 11.45 29.50 -53.96
C LYS A 208 10.79 30.46 -54.99
N ASN A 209 9.87 31.32 -54.56
CA ASN A 209 9.17 32.26 -55.41
C ASN A 209 10.09 33.40 -55.91
N ARG A 210 11.11 33.81 -55.12
CA ARG A 210 12.13 34.80 -55.57
C ARG A 210 13.01 34.24 -56.68
N HIS A 211 13.13 32.91 -56.78
CA HIS A 211 14.02 32.24 -57.75
C HIS A 211 13.26 31.76 -59.00
N THR A 212 11.93 31.93 -59.10
CA THR A 212 11.20 31.78 -60.33
C THR A 212 11.45 33.02 -61.19
N TRP A 213 12.34 32.87 -62.18
CA TRP A 213 12.58 33.92 -63.17
C TRP A 213 11.29 34.18 -63.97
N PRO A 214 11.01 35.48 -64.28
CA PRO A 214 10.05 35.75 -65.32
C PRO A 214 10.65 35.23 -66.63
N THR A 215 9.95 34.27 -67.25
CA THR A 215 10.20 33.81 -68.65
C THR A 215 10.08 34.95 -69.61
#